data_20f9811ddfbdf12ace68a5ab53ad6988
#
_entry.id   20f9811ddfbdf12ace68a5ab53ad6988
#
_cell.length_a   1.000
_cell.length_b   1.000
_cell.length_c   1.000
_cell.angle_alpha   90.00
_cell.angle_beta   90.00
_cell.angle_gamma   90.00
#
_symmetry.space_group_name_H-M   'P 1'
#
loop_
_entity.id
_entity.type
_entity.pdbx_description
1 polymer ?
#
loop_
_entity_poly.entity_id
_entity_poly.type
_entity_poly.pdbx_seq_one_letter_code
_entity_poly.pdbx_strand_id
1 'polypeptide(L)'
;MTSKLEIRHKQRQDEIINAARRCFRRCGFHAASMSQIASEAQLSVGQIYRYFANKDAIIEEMVRRIIDFRIAQMDIDARTDHFPEVLAL
;
A
#
# COMPACT_ATOMS: atom_id res chain seq x y z
N MET A 1 8.48 -20.74 2.28
CA MET A 1 7.33 -20.52 3.16
C MET A 1 7.48 -19.22 3.92
N THR A 2 6.40 -18.50 4.07
CA THR A 2 6.42 -17.21 4.78
C THR A 2 6.37 -17.44 6.28
N SER A 3 7.28 -16.84 7.03
CA SER A 3 7.32 -16.98 8.48
C SER A 3 6.22 -16.13 9.12
N LYS A 4 5.91 -16.44 10.40
CA LYS A 4 4.94 -15.64 11.16
C LYS A 4 5.40 -14.19 11.29
N LEU A 5 6.71 -13.99 11.43
CA LEU A 5 7.26 -12.63 11.54
C LEU A 5 7.06 -11.84 10.26
N GLU A 6 7.27 -12.47 9.11
CA GLU A 6 7.06 -11.83 7.83
C GLU A 6 5.60 -11.46 7.62
N ILE A 7 4.69 -12.37 8.01
CA ILE A 7 3.25 -12.11 7.91
C ILE A 7 2.86 -10.93 8.79
N ARG A 8 3.36 -10.89 10.04
CA ARG A 8 3.08 -9.78 10.94
C ARG A 8 3.62 -8.47 10.43
N HIS A 9 4.82 -8.49 9.88
CA HIS A 9 5.45 -7.30 9.32
C HIS A 9 4.60 -6.75 8.19
N LYS A 10 4.16 -7.60 7.29
CA LYS A 10 3.33 -7.20 6.18
C LYS A 10 1.98 -6.68 6.64
N GLN A 11 1.35 -7.34 7.61
CA GLN A 11 0.09 -6.89 8.16
C GLN A 11 0.22 -5.51 8.79
N ARG A 12 1.31 -5.25 9.50
CA ARG A 12 1.54 -3.96 10.12
C ARG A 12 1.76 -2.88 9.06
N GLN A 13 2.49 -3.21 8.00
CA GLN A 13 2.65 -2.29 6.88
C GLN A 13 1.29 -1.96 6.26
N ASP A 14 0.44 -2.96 6.07
CA ASP A 14 -0.89 -2.76 5.51
C ASP A 14 -1.72 -1.82 6.38
N GLU A 15 -1.66 -1.99 7.68
CA GLU A 15 -2.37 -1.12 8.62
C GLU A 15 -1.90 0.33 8.49
N ILE A 16 -0.58 0.53 8.39
CA ILE A 16 -0.01 1.86 8.24
C ILE A 16 -0.43 2.48 6.91
N ILE A 17 -0.37 1.72 5.83
CA ILE A 17 -0.77 2.19 4.51
C ILE A 17 -2.24 2.62 4.51
N ASN A 18 -3.11 1.82 5.10
CA ASN A 18 -4.53 2.15 5.16
C ASN A 18 -4.78 3.39 6.02
N ALA A 19 -4.08 3.50 7.14
CA ALA A 19 -4.17 4.68 8.00
C ALA A 19 -3.71 5.93 7.26
N ALA A 20 -2.61 5.81 6.51
CA ALA A 20 -2.08 6.93 5.73
C ALA A 20 -3.09 7.37 4.67
N ARG A 21 -3.74 6.43 3.98
CA ARG A 21 -4.76 6.77 3.01
C ARG A 21 -5.87 7.59 3.62
N ARG A 22 -6.34 7.19 4.80
CA ARG A 22 -7.40 7.92 5.48
C ARG A 22 -6.95 9.33 5.85
N CYS A 23 -5.72 9.46 6.35
CA CYS A 23 -5.18 10.76 6.71
C CYS A 23 -5.02 11.66 5.49
N PHE A 24 -4.50 11.11 4.38
CA PHE A 24 -4.29 11.89 3.17
C PHE A 24 -5.61 12.36 2.54
N ARG A 25 -6.64 11.52 2.61
CA ARG A 25 -7.97 11.91 2.11
C ARG A 25 -8.58 13.01 2.95
N ARG A 26 -8.37 12.95 4.27
CA ARG A 26 -9.02 13.87 5.19
C ARG A 26 -8.38 15.25 5.19
N CYS A 27 -7.06 15.30 5.15
CA CYS A 27 -6.35 16.57 5.31
C CYS A 27 -5.28 16.83 4.25
N GLY A 28 -5.13 15.95 3.28
CA GLY A 28 -4.13 16.09 2.23
C GLY A 28 -2.75 15.61 2.66
N PHE A 29 -1.89 15.40 1.68
CA PHE A 29 -0.57 14.83 1.93
C PHE A 29 0.28 15.74 2.80
N HIS A 30 0.31 17.03 2.48
CA HIS A 30 1.19 17.97 3.19
C HIS A 30 0.77 18.20 4.64
N ALA A 31 -0.53 18.19 4.91
CA ALA A 31 -1.04 18.41 6.26
C ALA A 31 -0.94 17.17 7.13
N ALA A 32 -0.92 15.98 6.53
CA ALA A 32 -0.79 14.75 7.28
C ALA A 32 0.64 14.59 7.80
N SER A 33 0.78 14.26 9.08
CA SER A 33 2.08 14.02 9.69
C SER A 33 2.26 12.56 10.01
N MET A 34 3.51 12.14 10.18
CA MET A 34 3.79 10.76 10.62
C MET A 34 3.12 10.47 11.96
N SER A 35 3.05 11.46 12.83
CA SER A 35 2.38 11.36 14.12
C SER A 35 0.89 11.07 13.96
N GLN A 36 0.23 11.79 13.05
CA GLN A 36 -1.19 11.57 12.77
C GLN A 36 -1.45 10.20 12.17
N ILE A 37 -0.58 9.79 11.26
CA ILE A 37 -0.69 8.47 10.64
C ILE A 37 -0.53 7.38 11.69
N ALA A 38 0.45 7.53 12.57
CA ALA A 38 0.67 6.59 13.66
C ALA A 38 -0.55 6.49 14.56
N SER A 39 -1.11 7.63 14.94
CA SER A 39 -2.32 7.68 15.78
C SER A 39 -3.48 6.97 15.08
N GLU A 40 -3.67 7.24 13.79
CA GLU A 40 -4.72 6.60 13.01
C GLU A 40 -4.54 5.10 12.92
N ALA A 41 -3.29 4.63 12.88
CA ALA A 41 -2.97 3.20 12.85
C ALA A 41 -2.92 2.58 14.25
N GLN A 42 -3.15 3.37 15.29
CA GLN A 42 -3.07 2.94 16.68
C GLN A 42 -1.67 2.46 17.06
N LEU A 43 -0.67 3.17 16.57
CA LEU A 43 0.73 2.89 16.82
C LEU A 43 1.42 4.09 17.41
N SER A 44 2.55 3.87 18.08
CA SER A 44 3.40 4.96 18.49
C SER A 44 4.20 5.48 17.29
N VAL A 45 4.70 6.69 17.40
CA VAL A 45 5.54 7.28 16.35
C VAL A 45 6.79 6.43 16.14
N GLY A 46 7.39 5.94 17.23
CA GLY A 46 8.54 5.05 17.13
C GLY A 46 8.27 3.79 16.35
N GLN A 47 7.06 3.24 16.50
CA GLN A 47 6.68 2.03 15.78
C GLN A 47 6.53 2.29 14.29
N ILE A 48 5.90 3.42 13.91
CA ILE A 48 5.72 3.71 12.49
C ILE A 48 7.06 3.92 11.79
N TYR A 49 8.03 4.56 12.46
CA TYR A 49 9.35 4.77 11.88
C TYR A 49 10.16 3.50 11.70
N ARG A 50 9.75 2.39 12.31
CA ARG A 50 10.37 1.09 12.03
C ARG A 50 9.99 0.55 10.66
N TYR A 51 8.87 0.99 10.11
CA TYR A 51 8.35 0.50 8.84
C TYR A 51 8.57 1.47 7.70
N PHE A 52 8.48 2.76 7.97
CA PHE A 52 8.63 3.79 6.94
C PHE A 52 9.43 4.95 7.49
N ALA A 53 10.43 5.37 6.74
CA ALA A 53 11.32 6.45 7.17
C ALA A 53 10.62 7.82 7.19
N ASN A 54 9.66 8.01 6.28
CA ASN A 54 8.95 9.29 6.13
C ASN A 54 7.68 9.07 5.32
N LYS A 55 6.93 10.16 5.08
CA LYS A 55 5.69 10.09 4.29
C LYS A 55 5.95 9.67 2.85
N ASP A 56 7.06 10.13 2.29
CA ASP A 56 7.41 9.79 0.91
C ASP A 56 7.58 8.28 0.75
N ALA A 57 8.18 7.62 1.71
CA ALA A 57 8.34 6.17 1.70
C ALA A 57 6.98 5.47 1.71
N ILE A 58 6.02 6.02 2.43
CA ILE A 58 4.66 5.48 2.47
C ILE A 58 4.00 5.61 1.10
N ILE A 59 4.13 6.78 0.48
CA ILE A 59 3.57 7.02 -0.86
C ILE A 59 4.21 6.08 -1.89
N GLU A 60 5.52 5.92 -1.83
CA GLU A 60 6.23 5.02 -2.73
C GLU A 60 5.69 3.59 -2.64
N GLU A 61 5.43 3.12 -1.43
CA GLU A 61 4.87 1.79 -1.23
C GLU A 61 3.44 1.70 -1.77
N MET A 62 2.64 2.74 -1.58
CA MET A 62 1.29 2.79 -2.15
C MET A 62 1.31 2.68 -3.67
N VAL A 63 2.18 3.45 -4.30
CA VAL A 63 2.31 3.45 -5.77
C VAL A 63 2.77 2.09 -6.26
N ARG A 64 3.76 1.51 -5.58
CA ARG A 64 4.28 0.20 -5.96
C ARG A 64 3.19 -0.87 -5.90
N ARG A 65 2.34 -0.84 -4.88
CA ARG A 65 1.24 -1.80 -4.75
C ARG A 65 0.23 -1.66 -5.87
N ILE A 66 -0.06 -0.43 -6.29
CA ILE A 66 -0.97 -0.18 -7.40
C ILE A 66 -0.38 -0.73 -8.69
N ILE A 67 0.89 -0.47 -8.92
CA ILE A 67 1.58 -0.96 -10.13
C ILE A 67 1.63 -2.47 -10.14
N ASP A 68 2.00 -3.10 -9.02
CA ASP A 68 2.05 -4.54 -8.91
C ASP A 68 0.70 -5.18 -9.18
N PHE A 69 -0.36 -4.58 -8.66
CA PHE A 69 -1.72 -5.05 -8.88
C PHE A 69 -2.08 -4.99 -10.37
N ARG A 70 -1.76 -3.88 -11.03
CA ARG A 70 -2.06 -3.71 -12.45
C ARG A 70 -1.28 -4.67 -13.32
N ILE A 71 -0.02 -4.92 -12.99
CA ILE A 71 0.80 -5.88 -13.71
C ILE A 71 0.23 -7.28 -13.56
N ALA A 72 -0.15 -7.65 -12.33
CA ALA A 72 -0.76 -8.96 -12.07
C ALA A 72 -2.07 -9.11 -12.84
N GLN A 73 -2.86 -8.06 -12.93
CA GLN A 73 -4.12 -8.07 -13.66
C GLN A 73 -3.88 -8.25 -15.16
N MET A 74 -2.88 -7.57 -15.70
CA MET A 74 -2.51 -7.71 -17.09
C MET A 74 -2.06 -9.14 -17.42
N ASP A 75 -1.31 -9.75 -16.52
CA ASP A 75 -0.84 -11.12 -16.68
C ASP A 75 -2.02 -12.10 -16.70
N ILE A 76 -2.99 -11.91 -15.83
CA ILE A 76 -4.20 -12.72 -15.79
C ILE A 76 -4.99 -12.55 -17.10
N ASP A 77 -5.16 -11.32 -17.56
CA ASP A 77 -5.88 -11.03 -18.79
C ASP A 77 -5.19 -11.66 -19.99
N ALA A 78 -3.87 -11.65 -20.01
CA ALA A 78 -3.11 -12.24 -21.08
C ALA A 78 -3.22 -13.76 -21.11
N ARG A 79 -3.45 -14.38 -19.96
CA ARG A 79 -3.60 -15.85 -19.87
C ARG A 79 -4.98 -16.35 -20.21
N THR A 80 -5.99 -15.49 -20.15
CA THR A 80 -7.33 -15.86 -20.54
C THR A 80 -7.45 -15.64 -22.04
N ASP A 81 -8.21 -16.46 -22.71
CA ASP A 81 -8.35 -16.36 -24.16
C ASP A 81 -9.35 -15.31 -24.61
N HIS A 82 -9.69 -14.40 -23.74
CA HIS A 82 -10.60 -13.32 -24.09
C HIS A 82 -9.91 -12.19 -24.84
N PHE A 83 -8.61 -12.17 -24.77
CA PHE A 83 -7.82 -11.09 -25.35
C PHE A 83 -8.07 -10.94 -26.86
N PRO A 84 -8.03 -12.02 -27.65
CA PRO A 84 -8.30 -11.90 -29.09
C PRO A 84 -9.70 -11.38 -29.39
N GLU A 85 -10.66 -11.75 -28.59
CA GLU A 85 -12.04 -11.28 -28.76
C GLU A 85 -12.14 -9.78 -28.53
N VAL A 86 -11.45 -9.29 -27.51
CA VAL A 86 -11.43 -7.87 -27.23
C VAL A 86 -10.81 -7.11 -28.38
N LEU A 87 -9.76 -7.67 -28.97
CA LEU A 87 -9.10 -7.04 -30.10
C LEU A 87 -9.94 -7.09 -31.35
N ALA A 88 -10.83 -8.04 -31.47
CA ALA A 88 -11.72 -8.17 -32.61
C ALA A 88 -12.81 -7.10 -32.62
N LEU A 89 -13.03 -6.48 -31.51
CA LEU A 89 -13.99 -5.41 -31.42
C LEU A 89 -13.39 -4.11 -31.95
#